data_955c6977bda9b35271d4d3a3317dd447
#
_entry.id   955c6977bda9b35271d4d3a3317dd447
#
_cell.length_a   1.000
_cell.length_b   1.000
_cell.length_c   1.000
_cell.angle_alpha   90.00
_cell.angle_beta   90.00
_cell.angle_gamma   90.00
#
_symmetry.space_group_name_H-M   'P 1'
#
loop_
_entity.id
_entity.type
_entity.pdbx_description
1 polymer ?
#
loop_
_entity_poly.entity_id
_entity_poly.type
_entity_poly.pdbx_seq_one_letter_code
_entity_poly.pdbx_strand_id
1 'polypeptide(L)'
;MVLGKKHNQKDYEWGRQQEQKCNEYLNEHFNSNLVNSKVQFARWDFSDGVIKIEMKSRKNISYDSYDTTFISEDKCRYADANTFFVFNFVYDCARDLSDLYCIQYDKEKFKTFNKKTLYNDYSLIEIPVNCLTHIVQEII
;
A
#
# COMPACT_ATOMS: atom_id res chain seq x y z
N MET A 1 -19.86 15.60 4.35
CA MET A 1 -19.80 14.89 4.83
C MET A 1 -18.75 14.38 4.87
N VAL A 2 -18.41 14.02 5.25
CA VAL A 2 -17.50 13.63 5.45
C VAL A 2 -17.26 12.46 5.18
N LEU A 3 -16.91 12.35 4.30
CA LEU A 3 -16.70 11.30 3.82
C LEU A 3 -15.71 10.52 4.39
N GLY A 4 -14.75 11.07 4.64
CA GLY A 4 -13.67 10.35 5.05
C GLY A 4 -14.00 9.49 6.14
N LYS A 5 -14.81 9.90 6.88
CA LYS A 5 -15.09 9.22 7.92
C LYS A 5 -15.79 8.09 7.62
N LYS A 6 -16.01 7.85 6.49
CA LYS A 6 -16.76 6.78 6.23
C LYS A 6 -15.92 5.62 6.15
N HIS A 7 -14.71 5.72 6.45
CA HIS A 7 -13.87 4.60 6.55
C HIS A 7 -14.37 3.82 7.70
N ASN A 8 -15.23 2.91 7.46
CA ASN A 8 -15.93 2.24 8.52
C ASN A 8 -15.12 1.09 9.09
N GLN A 9 -15.61 0.50 10.14
CA GLN A 9 -14.93 -0.57 10.84
C GLN A 9 -14.70 -1.80 9.97
N LYS A 10 -15.65 -2.09 9.06
CA LYS A 10 -15.49 -3.24 8.18
C LYS A 10 -14.33 -3.07 7.24
N ASP A 11 -14.13 -1.86 6.69
CA ASP A 11 -13.04 -1.61 5.77
C ASP A 11 -11.71 -1.70 6.50
N TYR A 12 -11.67 -1.20 7.73
CA TYR A 12 -10.46 -1.28 8.53
C TYR A 12 -10.11 -2.74 8.83
N GLU A 13 -11.11 -3.53 9.22
CA GLU A 13 -10.89 -4.93 9.56
C GLU A 13 -10.45 -5.73 8.34
N TRP A 14 -11.05 -5.46 7.18
CA TRP A 14 -10.66 -6.14 5.96
C TRP A 14 -9.20 -5.84 5.61
N GLY A 15 -8.80 -4.57 5.74
CA GLY A 15 -7.41 -4.20 5.50
C GLY A 15 -6.45 -4.92 6.43
N ARG A 16 -6.80 -5.03 7.72
CA ARG A 16 -5.98 -5.74 8.69
C ARG A 16 -5.85 -7.22 8.34
N GLN A 17 -6.92 -7.84 7.89
CA GLN A 17 -6.89 -9.23 7.49
C GLN A 17 -5.98 -9.43 6.29
N GLN A 18 -6.01 -8.50 5.34
CA GLN A 18 -5.14 -8.55 4.18
C GLN A 18 -3.68 -8.40 4.59
N GLU A 19 -3.38 -7.52 5.54
CA GLU A 19 -2.03 -7.35 6.06
C GLU A 19 -1.52 -8.65 6.68
N GLN A 20 -2.35 -9.30 7.49
CA GLN A 20 -1.96 -10.56 8.12
C GLN A 20 -1.69 -11.64 7.09
N LYS A 21 -2.54 -11.71 6.07
CA LYS A 21 -2.39 -12.68 4.99
C LYS A 21 -1.07 -12.48 4.25
N CYS A 22 -0.66 -11.24 4.06
CA CYS A 22 0.51 -10.92 3.24
C CYS A 22 1.82 -10.93 4.01
N ASN A 23 1.77 -10.99 5.35
CA ASN A 23 2.96 -10.80 6.16
C ASN A 23 4.11 -11.74 5.80
N GLU A 24 3.84 -13.02 5.64
CA GLU A 24 4.91 -13.98 5.33
C GLU A 24 5.48 -13.76 3.93
N TYR A 25 4.64 -13.38 2.98
CA TYR A 25 5.11 -13.10 1.62
C TYR A 25 6.03 -11.89 1.60
N LEU A 26 5.71 -10.89 2.42
CA LEU A 26 6.55 -9.69 2.54
C LEU A 26 7.87 -10.04 3.23
N ASN A 27 7.83 -10.87 4.27
CA ASN A 27 9.05 -11.30 4.95
C ASN A 27 9.97 -12.03 4.00
N GLU A 28 9.41 -12.88 3.15
CA GLU A 28 10.21 -13.62 2.19
C GLU A 28 10.80 -12.70 1.14
N HIS A 29 10.00 -11.81 0.59
CA HIS A 29 10.48 -10.90 -0.45
C HIS A 29 11.58 -9.98 0.06
N PHE A 30 11.42 -9.42 1.25
CA PHE A 30 12.38 -8.47 1.81
C PHE A 30 13.46 -9.14 2.65
N ASN A 31 13.42 -10.47 2.78
CA ASN A 31 14.35 -11.24 3.59
C ASN A 31 14.46 -10.62 4.99
N SER A 32 13.32 -10.48 5.64
CA SER A 32 13.21 -9.74 6.88
C SER A 32 12.23 -10.41 7.84
N ASN A 33 12.19 -9.93 9.06
CA ASN A 33 11.20 -10.32 10.04
C ASN A 33 10.35 -9.09 10.36
N LEU A 34 9.52 -8.71 9.42
CA LEU A 34 8.67 -7.55 9.56
C LEU A 34 7.57 -7.80 10.59
N VAL A 35 7.35 -6.81 11.44
CA VAL A 35 6.30 -6.87 12.44
C VAL A 35 5.14 -6.01 11.97
N ASN A 36 3.97 -6.62 11.88
CA ASN A 36 2.76 -5.90 11.52
C ASN A 36 2.30 -5.07 12.72
N SER A 37 2.10 -3.79 12.52
CA SER A 37 1.67 -2.92 13.61
C SER A 37 0.27 -3.27 14.05
N LYS A 38 0.03 -3.29 15.34
CA LYS A 38 -1.30 -3.53 15.88
C LYS A 38 -1.99 -2.23 16.30
N VAL A 39 -1.32 -1.11 16.11
CA VAL A 39 -1.88 0.20 16.47
C VAL A 39 -2.57 0.78 15.24
N GLN A 40 -3.85 1.10 15.36
CA GLN A 40 -4.66 1.51 14.21
C GLN A 40 -4.09 2.69 13.43
N PHE A 41 -3.57 3.67 14.11
CA PHE A 41 -3.05 4.85 13.44
C PHE A 41 -1.52 4.90 13.44
N ALA A 42 -0.87 3.73 13.44
CA ALA A 42 0.57 3.67 13.33
C ALA A 42 1.00 4.27 12.00
N ARG A 43 2.19 4.86 11.96
CA ARG A 43 2.70 5.48 10.74
C ARG A 43 2.93 4.47 9.64
N TRP A 44 3.41 3.27 9.99
CA TRP A 44 3.71 2.23 9.02
C TRP A 44 2.98 0.96 9.40
N ASP A 45 2.58 0.21 8.39
CA ASP A 45 1.85 -1.04 8.62
C ASP A 45 2.80 -2.18 9.04
N PHE A 46 4.04 -2.14 8.55
CA PHE A 46 5.03 -3.15 8.91
C PHE A 46 6.39 -2.48 9.09
N SER A 47 7.21 -3.02 9.97
CA SER A 47 8.59 -2.55 10.12
C SER A 47 9.44 -3.62 10.78
N ASP A 48 10.75 -3.60 10.50
CA ASP A 48 11.71 -4.45 11.20
C ASP A 48 12.75 -3.58 11.91
N GLY A 49 12.47 -2.27 12.04
CA GLY A 49 13.40 -1.32 12.63
C GLY A 49 14.23 -0.60 11.58
N VAL A 50 14.31 -1.12 10.37
CA VAL A 50 15.03 -0.50 9.26
C VAL A 50 14.08 -0.30 8.08
N ILE A 51 13.48 -1.39 7.61
CA ILE A 51 12.51 -1.33 6.51
C ILE A 51 11.16 -0.93 7.06
N LYS A 52 10.48 -0.03 6.34
CA LYS A 52 9.15 0.45 6.70
C LYS A 52 8.25 0.21 5.51
N ILE A 53 7.08 -0.34 5.74
CA ILE A 53 6.13 -0.66 4.68
C ILE A 53 4.76 -0.08 4.99
N GLU A 54 4.23 0.61 4.00
CA GLU A 54 2.85 1.05 4.00
C GLU A 54 2.12 0.21 2.95
N MET A 55 1.08 -0.52 3.33
CA MET A 55 0.37 -1.39 2.42
C MET A 55 -1.03 -0.87 2.14
N LYS A 56 -1.42 -0.91 0.87
CA LYS A 56 -2.76 -0.53 0.44
C LYS A 56 -3.38 -1.70 -0.28
N SER A 57 -4.55 -2.14 0.20
CA SER A 57 -5.28 -3.23 -0.44
C SER A 57 -6.41 -2.64 -1.27
N ARG A 58 -6.53 -3.11 -2.52
CA ARG A 58 -7.52 -2.60 -3.47
C ARG A 58 -8.49 -3.72 -3.82
N LYS A 59 -9.79 -3.48 -3.64
CA LYS A 59 -10.82 -4.48 -3.86
C LYS A 59 -11.21 -4.58 -5.31
N ASN A 60 -11.24 -5.81 -5.83
CA ASN A 60 -11.75 -6.11 -7.17
C ASN A 60 -11.06 -5.31 -8.27
N ILE A 61 -9.77 -5.09 -8.10
CA ILE A 61 -8.95 -4.37 -9.07
C ILE A 61 -7.66 -5.15 -9.24
N SER A 62 -7.25 -5.41 -10.50
CA SER A 62 -5.94 -5.99 -10.77
C SER A 62 -4.94 -4.85 -10.99
N TYR A 63 -3.64 -5.17 -11.02
CA TYR A 63 -2.62 -4.13 -11.10
C TYR A 63 -2.73 -3.33 -12.41
N ASP A 64 -3.25 -3.95 -13.48
CA ASP A 64 -3.37 -3.30 -14.77
C ASP A 64 -4.78 -2.82 -15.09
N SER A 65 -5.67 -2.78 -14.09
CA SER A 65 -7.01 -2.24 -14.31
C SER A 65 -6.98 -0.75 -14.66
N TYR A 66 -5.99 -0.03 -14.13
CA TYR A 66 -5.81 1.39 -14.41
C TYR A 66 -4.33 1.65 -14.65
N ASP A 67 -4.01 2.77 -15.29
CA ASP A 67 -2.62 3.13 -15.58
C ASP A 67 -1.85 3.54 -14.33
N THR A 68 -2.55 3.98 -13.30
CA THR A 68 -1.91 4.44 -12.06
C THR A 68 -2.61 3.85 -10.86
N THR A 69 -1.87 3.79 -9.75
CA THR A 69 -2.42 3.62 -8.43
C THR A 69 -1.97 4.84 -7.63
N PHE A 70 -2.36 4.95 -6.38
CA PHE A 70 -2.05 6.18 -5.65
C PHE A 70 -1.85 5.94 -4.17
N ILE A 71 -1.12 6.88 -3.55
CA ILE A 71 -0.97 6.94 -2.11
C ILE A 71 -1.21 8.38 -1.68
N SER A 72 -1.52 8.59 -0.41
CA SER A 72 -1.64 9.93 0.13
C SER A 72 -0.25 10.58 0.16
N GLU A 73 -0.16 11.83 -0.25
CA GLU A 73 1.09 12.56 -0.21
C GLU A 73 1.64 12.61 1.23
N ASP A 74 0.75 12.62 2.20
CA ASP A 74 1.14 12.66 3.59
C ASP A 74 2.01 11.47 3.99
N LYS A 75 1.83 10.33 3.34
CA LYS A 75 2.63 9.14 3.63
C LYS A 75 4.07 9.31 3.16
N CYS A 76 4.33 10.21 2.23
CA CYS A 76 5.68 10.45 1.74
C CYS A 76 6.48 11.37 2.67
N ARG A 77 5.80 12.08 3.58
CA ARG A 77 6.46 13.06 4.44
C ARG A 77 7.57 12.45 5.29
N TYR A 78 7.36 11.25 5.77
CA TYR A 78 8.32 10.58 6.65
C TYR A 78 9.03 9.42 5.96
N ALA A 79 8.88 9.31 4.66
CA ALA A 79 9.49 8.20 3.91
C ALA A 79 10.96 8.47 3.64
N ASP A 80 11.73 7.41 3.56
CA ASP A 80 13.15 7.49 3.19
C ASP A 80 13.48 6.31 2.28
N ALA A 81 14.75 6.09 2.00
CA ALA A 81 15.17 5.03 1.06
C ALA A 81 14.84 3.62 1.54
N ASN A 82 14.48 3.46 2.82
CA ASN A 82 14.09 2.16 3.36
C ASN A 82 12.57 2.01 3.46
N THR A 83 11.81 2.91 2.83
CA THR A 83 10.36 2.87 2.85
C THR A 83 9.85 2.27 1.54
N PHE A 84 8.91 1.34 1.66
CA PHE A 84 8.30 0.71 0.49
C PHE A 84 6.80 0.84 0.59
N PHE A 85 6.18 1.13 -0.54
CA PHE A 85 4.72 1.14 -0.63
C PHE A 85 4.32 -0.14 -1.34
N VAL A 86 3.49 -0.93 -0.68
CA VAL A 86 3.04 -2.22 -1.19
C VAL A 86 1.57 -2.12 -1.58
N PHE A 87 1.25 -2.58 -2.77
CA PHE A 87 -0.11 -2.57 -3.25
C PHE A 87 -0.57 -4.02 -3.40
N ASN A 88 -1.62 -4.35 -2.66
CA ASN A 88 -2.23 -5.66 -2.67
C ASN A 88 -3.49 -5.57 -3.51
N PHE A 89 -3.41 -6.04 -4.77
CA PHE A 89 -4.55 -5.97 -5.66
C PHE A 89 -5.37 -7.25 -5.50
N VAL A 90 -6.47 -7.15 -4.75
CA VAL A 90 -7.35 -8.29 -4.51
C VAL A 90 -8.31 -8.35 -5.69
N TYR A 91 -7.88 -9.01 -6.76
CA TYR A 91 -8.62 -8.99 -8.01
C TYR A 91 -9.87 -9.85 -7.97
N ASP A 92 -10.00 -10.73 -7.00
CA ASP A 92 -11.20 -11.54 -6.80
C ASP A 92 -11.46 -11.62 -5.30
N CYS A 93 -12.26 -10.70 -4.78
CA CYS A 93 -12.54 -10.64 -3.36
C CYS A 93 -13.33 -11.85 -2.87
N ALA A 94 -14.20 -12.40 -3.74
CA ALA A 94 -15.02 -13.53 -3.33
C ALA A 94 -14.18 -14.76 -3.02
N ARG A 95 -13.07 -14.95 -3.76
CA ARG A 95 -12.17 -16.07 -3.54
C ARG A 95 -10.90 -15.65 -2.81
N ASP A 96 -10.80 -14.36 -2.46
CA ASP A 96 -9.65 -13.81 -1.74
C ASP A 96 -8.33 -14.04 -2.49
N LEU A 97 -8.36 -13.86 -3.80
CA LEU A 97 -7.17 -13.99 -4.62
C LEU A 97 -6.57 -12.61 -4.87
N SER A 98 -5.27 -12.51 -4.70
CA SER A 98 -4.61 -11.22 -4.83
C SER A 98 -3.21 -11.34 -5.41
N ASP A 99 -2.65 -10.19 -5.77
CA ASP A 99 -1.34 -10.07 -6.38
C ASP A 99 -0.63 -8.90 -5.71
N LEU A 100 0.63 -9.06 -5.35
CA LEU A 100 1.38 -8.06 -4.61
C LEU A 100 2.41 -7.37 -5.49
N TYR A 101 2.45 -6.05 -5.40
CA TYR A 101 3.41 -5.22 -6.08
C TYR A 101 3.97 -4.20 -5.10
N CYS A 102 5.16 -3.70 -5.34
CA CYS A 102 5.72 -2.67 -4.47
C CYS A 102 6.55 -1.66 -5.25
N ILE A 103 6.81 -0.54 -4.59
CA ILE A 103 7.74 0.45 -5.11
C ILE A 103 8.51 1.00 -3.92
N GLN A 104 9.84 1.12 -4.07
CA GLN A 104 10.67 1.74 -3.05
C GLN A 104 10.52 3.24 -3.16
N TYR A 105 10.42 3.91 -2.03
CA TYR A 105 10.34 5.37 -2.06
C TYR A 105 11.69 5.94 -2.53
N ASP A 106 11.62 6.85 -3.48
CA ASP A 106 12.78 7.58 -4.00
C ASP A 106 12.29 9.00 -4.17
N LYS A 107 12.85 9.91 -3.39
CA LYS A 107 12.39 11.29 -3.35
C LYS A 107 12.40 11.94 -4.72
N GLU A 108 13.48 11.75 -5.49
CA GLU A 108 13.58 12.38 -6.80
C GLU A 108 12.60 11.79 -7.79
N LYS A 109 12.45 10.47 -7.76
CA LYS A 109 11.51 9.80 -8.66
C LYS A 109 10.07 10.20 -8.35
N PHE A 110 9.73 10.26 -7.06
CA PHE A 110 8.36 10.58 -6.65
C PHE A 110 7.99 12.02 -6.98
N LYS A 111 8.98 12.92 -7.10
CA LYS A 111 8.71 14.29 -7.54
C LYS A 111 8.24 14.34 -8.99
N THR A 112 8.53 13.33 -9.78
CA THR A 112 8.11 13.30 -11.19
C THR A 112 6.70 12.77 -11.36
N PHE A 113 6.12 12.17 -10.32
CA PHE A 113 4.76 11.62 -10.42
C PHE A 113 3.73 12.73 -10.30
N ASN A 114 2.60 12.53 -10.95
CA ASN A 114 1.51 13.50 -10.89
C ASN A 114 0.94 13.57 -9.50
N LYS A 115 0.59 14.79 -9.08
CA LYS A 115 -0.05 15.02 -7.80
C LYS A 115 -1.45 15.50 -8.08
N LYS A 116 -2.42 14.90 -7.42
CA LYS A 116 -3.81 15.31 -7.57
C LYS A 116 -4.27 15.85 -6.25
N THR A 117 -4.64 17.14 -6.23
CA THR A 117 -5.13 17.77 -5.01
C THR A 117 -6.64 17.62 -4.94
N LEU A 118 -7.10 17.07 -3.85
CA LEU A 118 -8.53 16.94 -3.59
C LEU A 118 -8.93 18.06 -2.64
N TYR A 119 -10.12 17.97 -2.04
CA TYR A 119 -10.56 19.02 -1.15
C TYR A 119 -9.74 19.04 0.14
N ASN A 120 -9.76 20.17 0.84
CA ASN A 120 -9.08 20.35 2.12
C ASN A 120 -7.58 20.10 2.05
N ASP A 121 -6.97 20.47 0.94
CA ASP A 121 -5.53 20.32 0.75
C ASP A 121 -5.04 18.87 0.86
N TYR A 122 -5.94 17.93 0.74
CA TYR A 122 -5.57 16.53 0.72
C TYR A 122 -5.09 16.17 -0.68
N SER A 123 -3.89 15.65 -0.78
CA SER A 123 -3.30 15.34 -2.08
C SER A 123 -2.91 13.89 -2.19
N LEU A 124 -3.02 13.37 -3.41
CA LEU A 124 -2.62 12.02 -3.74
C LEU A 124 -1.43 12.08 -4.70
N ILE A 125 -0.53 11.13 -4.57
CA ILE A 125 0.55 10.94 -5.53
C ILE A 125 0.10 9.78 -6.41
N GLU A 126 0.05 10.01 -7.74
CA GLU A 126 -0.34 8.99 -8.69
C GLU A 126 0.90 8.26 -9.17
N ILE A 127 0.97 6.98 -8.92
CA ILE A 127 2.12 6.16 -9.25
C ILE A 127 1.78 5.32 -10.47
N PRO A 128 2.53 5.45 -11.57
CA PRO A 128 2.30 4.61 -12.74
C PRO A 128 2.50 3.14 -12.37
N VAL A 129 1.56 2.29 -12.74
CA VAL A 129 1.65 0.88 -12.36
C VAL A 129 2.87 0.20 -12.98
N ASN A 130 3.38 0.72 -14.11
CA ASN A 130 4.56 0.14 -14.71
C ASN A 130 5.85 0.46 -13.94
N CYS A 131 5.76 1.30 -12.89
CA CYS A 131 6.88 1.54 -11.99
C CYS A 131 6.91 0.55 -10.83
N LEU A 132 5.89 -0.29 -10.70
CA LEU A 132 5.80 -1.23 -9.60
C LEU A 132 6.60 -2.49 -9.88
N THR A 133 7.16 -3.08 -8.84
CA THR A 133 7.86 -4.35 -8.91
C THR A 133 6.96 -5.45 -8.38
N HIS A 134 6.86 -6.53 -9.11
CA HIS A 134 5.99 -7.65 -8.72
C HIS A 134 6.65 -8.45 -7.59
N ILE A 135 5.91 -8.69 -6.52
CA ILE A 135 6.41 -9.47 -5.39
C ILE A 135 6.04 -10.94 -5.55
N VAL A 136 4.75 -11.22 -5.65
CA VAL A 136 4.27 -12.57 -5.88
C VAL A 136 3.17 -12.49 -6.89
N GLN A 137 3.03 -13.56 -7.65
CA GLN A 137 2.07 -13.56 -8.73
C GLN A 137 0.66 -13.85 -8.26
N GLU A 138 0.50 -14.67 -7.27
CA GLU A 138 -0.82 -15.01 -6.79
C GLU A 138 -0.76 -15.47 -5.35
N ILE A 139 -1.64 -14.94 -4.51
CA ILE A 139 -1.74 -15.33 -3.13
C ILE A 139 -3.12 -15.93 -2.92
N ILE A 140 -3.15 -17.13 -2.45
CA ILE A 140 -4.41 -17.86 -2.26
C ILE A 140 -4.67 -18.09 -0.80
#